data_81c8042341c9683b19a439a18d187fff
#
_entry.id   81c8042341c9683b19a439a18d187fff
#
_cell.length_a   1.000
_cell.length_b   1.000
_cell.length_c   1.000
_cell.angle_alpha   90.00
_cell.angle_beta   90.00
_cell.angle_gamma   90.00
#
_symmetry.space_group_name_H-M   'P 1'
#
loop_
_entity.id
_entity.type
_entity.pdbx_description
1 polymer ?
#
loop_
_entity_poly.entity_id
_entity_poly.type
_entity_poly.pdbx_seq_one_letter_code
_entity_poly.pdbx_strand_id
1 'polypeptide(L)'
;MMNRFIAHNMPKIELHCHLDGSMSLPLIQKLMQQEGKEPLGLEELREKLVAPMDCSSLAEYLEKFELPLGCLQTKEGLSAAAQDLALSAAKEQVKYLEVRFAPAFSMEQGLSVREILESVRDGLKKAEEKADILTGMIVCTMRNLETEKNIAMLKEAREY
;
A
#
# COMPACT_ATOMS: atom_id res chain seq x y z
N MET A 1 3.87 -34.12 -8.16
CA MET A 1 3.39 -33.09 -9.12
C MET A 1 2.84 -31.93 -8.28
N MET A 2 3.24 -30.69 -8.55
CA MET A 2 2.74 -29.50 -7.85
C MET A 2 1.26 -29.29 -8.21
N ASN A 3 0.39 -29.08 -7.22
CA ASN A 3 -1.01 -28.74 -7.43
C ASN A 3 -1.36 -27.43 -6.68
N ARG A 4 -2.56 -26.87 -6.89
CA ARG A 4 -2.98 -25.62 -6.27
C ARG A 4 -2.92 -25.64 -4.75
N PHE A 5 -3.26 -26.74 -4.12
CA PHE A 5 -3.21 -26.88 -2.66
C PHE A 5 -1.77 -26.81 -2.14
N ILE A 6 -0.84 -27.52 -2.76
CA ILE A 6 0.59 -27.46 -2.41
C ILE A 6 1.13 -26.04 -2.62
N ALA A 7 0.85 -25.43 -3.79
CA ALA A 7 1.31 -24.09 -4.11
C ALA A 7 0.77 -23.03 -3.13
N HIS A 8 -0.50 -23.14 -2.73
CA HIS A 8 -1.08 -22.21 -1.74
C HIS A 8 -0.41 -22.35 -0.37
N ASN A 9 -0.15 -23.58 0.08
CA ASN A 9 0.41 -23.83 1.42
C ASN A 9 1.95 -23.72 1.50
N MET A 10 2.64 -23.55 0.38
CA MET A 10 4.09 -23.31 0.41
C MET A 10 4.40 -21.94 1.03
N PRO A 11 5.41 -21.85 1.92
CA PRO A 11 5.89 -20.56 2.37
C PRO A 11 6.47 -19.75 1.19
N LYS A 12 6.18 -18.45 1.17
CA LYS A 12 6.56 -17.53 0.10
C LYS A 12 7.30 -16.32 0.67
N ILE A 13 8.09 -15.69 -0.17
CA ILE A 13 8.74 -14.39 0.08
C ILE A 13 8.29 -13.45 -1.03
N GLU A 14 7.87 -12.24 -0.66
CA GLU A 14 7.52 -11.16 -1.59
C GLU A 14 8.43 -9.95 -1.32
N LEU A 15 9.28 -9.61 -2.30
CA LEU A 15 10.29 -8.57 -2.17
C LEU A 15 9.90 -7.26 -2.90
N HIS A 16 8.72 -7.18 -3.50
CA HIS A 16 8.34 -6.04 -4.32
C HIS A 16 6.82 -5.85 -4.37
N CYS A 17 6.23 -5.41 -3.27
CA CYS A 17 4.79 -5.16 -3.18
C CYS A 17 4.48 -3.69 -2.90
N HIS A 18 3.71 -3.06 -3.77
CA HIS A 18 3.33 -1.65 -3.64
C HIS A 18 2.19 -1.47 -2.63
N LEU A 19 2.34 -0.52 -1.69
CA LEU A 19 1.33 -0.21 -0.68
C LEU A 19 0.05 0.34 -1.32
N ASP A 20 0.19 1.32 -2.19
CA ASP A 20 -0.88 2.06 -2.86
C ASP A 20 -1.70 1.21 -3.85
N GLY A 21 -1.08 0.18 -4.43
CA GLY A 21 -1.72 -0.74 -5.37
C GLY A 21 -2.28 -2.02 -4.74
N SER A 22 -2.19 -2.20 -3.41
CA SER A 22 -2.46 -3.48 -2.76
C SER A 22 -3.51 -3.41 -1.64
N MET A 23 -4.23 -2.31 -1.52
CA MET A 23 -5.30 -2.14 -0.55
C MET A 23 -6.53 -2.95 -0.94
N SER A 24 -7.16 -3.63 0.03
CA SER A 24 -8.41 -4.34 -0.22
C SER A 24 -9.58 -3.39 -0.44
N LEU A 25 -10.54 -3.79 -1.29
CA LEU A 25 -11.75 -2.99 -1.55
C LEU A 25 -12.54 -2.67 -0.26
N PRO A 26 -12.73 -3.61 0.70
CA PRO A 26 -13.38 -3.31 1.95
C PRO A 26 -12.65 -2.27 2.80
N LEU A 27 -11.32 -2.25 2.78
CA LEU A 27 -10.54 -1.24 3.47
C LEU A 27 -10.75 0.15 2.85
N ILE A 28 -10.66 0.26 1.52
CA ILE A 28 -10.88 1.53 0.81
C ILE A 28 -12.27 2.07 1.12
N GLN A 29 -13.32 1.23 1.05
CA GLN A 29 -14.68 1.61 1.40
C GLN A 29 -14.78 2.17 2.82
N LYS A 30 -14.14 1.49 3.79
CA LYS A 30 -14.09 1.92 5.19
C LYS A 30 -13.39 3.28 5.35
N LEU A 31 -12.24 3.48 4.71
CA LEU A 31 -11.48 4.73 4.80
C LEU A 31 -12.26 5.90 4.17
N MET A 32 -12.93 5.69 3.04
CA MET A 32 -13.82 6.69 2.43
C MET A 32 -14.93 7.12 3.41
N GLN A 33 -15.57 6.17 4.09
CA GLN A 33 -16.60 6.47 5.10
C GLN A 33 -16.03 7.28 6.28
N GLN A 34 -14.83 6.96 6.74
CA GLN A 34 -14.16 7.68 7.82
C GLN A 34 -13.83 9.13 7.44
N GLU A 35 -13.56 9.38 6.17
CA GLU A 35 -13.35 10.73 5.62
C GLU A 35 -14.66 11.48 5.31
N GLY A 36 -15.82 10.90 5.61
CA GLY A 36 -17.12 11.49 5.32
C GLY A 36 -17.51 11.48 3.85
N LYS A 37 -16.82 10.69 3.02
CA LYS A 37 -17.17 10.46 1.63
C LYS A 37 -18.29 9.43 1.52
N GLU A 38 -19.16 9.59 0.52
CA GLU A 38 -20.18 8.58 0.24
C GLU A 38 -19.52 7.26 -0.17
N PRO A 39 -19.82 6.15 0.52
CA PRO A 39 -19.18 4.88 0.22
C PRO A 39 -19.68 4.32 -1.10
N LEU A 40 -18.75 4.00 -1.99
CA LEU A 40 -19.03 3.29 -3.23
C LEU A 40 -19.34 1.82 -2.97
N GLY A 41 -20.17 1.20 -3.80
CA GLY A 41 -20.39 -0.24 -3.79
C GLY A 41 -19.11 -1.01 -4.15
N LEU A 42 -18.96 -2.26 -3.67
CA LEU A 42 -17.75 -3.05 -3.94
C LEU A 42 -17.52 -3.29 -5.44
N GLU A 43 -18.57 -3.47 -6.22
CA GLU A 43 -18.46 -3.63 -7.68
C GLU A 43 -17.99 -2.33 -8.35
N GLU A 44 -18.55 -1.19 -7.95
CA GLU A 44 -18.11 0.11 -8.45
C GLU A 44 -16.65 0.42 -8.07
N LEU A 45 -16.25 0.08 -6.83
CA LEU A 45 -14.85 0.19 -6.42
C LEU A 45 -13.97 -0.73 -7.27
N ARG A 46 -14.41 -1.93 -7.59
CA ARG A 46 -13.66 -2.85 -8.42
C ARG A 46 -13.42 -2.29 -9.82
N GLU A 47 -14.43 -1.72 -10.45
CA GLU A 47 -14.31 -1.08 -11.76
C GLU A 47 -13.36 0.11 -11.74
N LYS A 48 -13.38 0.90 -10.67
CA LYS A 48 -12.49 2.06 -10.50
C LYS A 48 -11.04 1.69 -10.21
N LEU A 49 -10.78 0.58 -9.52
CA LEU A 49 -9.47 0.25 -8.94
C LEU A 49 -8.74 -0.87 -9.69
N VAL A 50 -9.45 -1.72 -10.40
CA VAL A 50 -8.84 -2.81 -11.16
C VAL A 50 -8.67 -2.39 -12.62
N ALA A 51 -7.42 -2.39 -13.08
CA ALA A 51 -7.15 -2.14 -14.49
C ALA A 51 -7.73 -3.26 -15.36
N PRO A 52 -8.42 -2.94 -16.46
CA PRO A 52 -8.93 -3.96 -17.38
C PRO A 52 -7.78 -4.70 -18.07
N MET A 53 -8.05 -5.92 -18.51
CA MET A 53 -7.04 -6.76 -19.18
C MET A 53 -6.57 -6.18 -20.52
N ASP A 54 -7.38 -5.32 -21.13
CA ASP A 54 -7.12 -4.60 -22.36
C ASP A 54 -6.69 -3.14 -22.15
N CYS A 55 -6.19 -2.81 -20.95
CA CYS A 55 -5.67 -1.49 -20.61
C CYS A 55 -4.68 -1.00 -21.69
N SER A 56 -4.99 0.13 -22.29
CA SER A 56 -4.33 0.59 -23.53
C SER A 56 -3.03 1.35 -23.28
N SER A 57 -2.83 1.90 -22.08
CA SER A 57 -1.69 2.75 -21.75
C SER A 57 -1.32 2.74 -20.27
N LEU A 58 -0.07 3.11 -19.97
CA LEU A 58 0.37 3.33 -18.59
C LEU A 58 -0.42 4.46 -17.92
N ALA A 59 -0.81 5.49 -18.67
CA ALA A 59 -1.60 6.59 -18.11
C ALA A 59 -2.96 6.11 -17.60
N GLU A 60 -3.69 5.34 -18.38
CA GLU A 60 -4.96 4.72 -17.98
C GLU A 60 -4.79 3.80 -16.75
N TYR A 61 -3.71 3.03 -16.71
CA TYR A 61 -3.37 2.21 -15.54
C TYR A 61 -3.15 3.06 -14.28
N LEU A 62 -2.42 4.17 -14.39
CA LEU A 62 -2.10 5.05 -13.27
C LEU A 62 -3.31 5.80 -12.71
N GLU A 63 -4.36 6.03 -13.48
CA GLU A 63 -5.61 6.63 -12.99
C GLU A 63 -6.25 5.79 -11.86
N LYS A 64 -6.00 4.46 -11.86
CA LYS A 64 -6.50 3.55 -10.82
C LYS A 64 -5.91 3.81 -9.43
N PHE A 65 -4.83 4.58 -9.34
CA PHE A 65 -4.17 4.92 -8.08
C PHE A 65 -4.70 6.18 -7.39
N GLU A 66 -5.49 7.03 -8.06
CA GLU A 66 -6.01 8.27 -7.47
C GLU A 66 -6.79 8.03 -6.18
N LEU A 67 -7.73 7.10 -6.20
CA LEU A 67 -8.56 6.80 -5.04
C LEU A 67 -7.77 6.17 -3.88
N PRO A 68 -6.92 5.14 -4.10
CA PRO A 68 -6.03 4.61 -3.07
C PRO A 68 -5.11 5.66 -2.47
N LEU A 69 -4.46 6.49 -3.28
CA LEU A 69 -3.58 7.56 -2.79
C LEU A 69 -4.35 8.59 -1.95
N GLY A 70 -5.60 8.91 -2.32
CA GLY A 70 -6.47 9.74 -1.49
C GLY A 70 -6.72 9.16 -0.09
N CYS A 71 -6.80 7.84 0.05
CA CYS A 71 -6.95 7.17 1.34
C CYS A 71 -5.66 7.11 2.17
N LEU A 72 -4.50 7.39 1.58
CA LEU A 72 -3.18 7.34 2.23
C LEU A 72 -2.68 8.72 2.69
N GLN A 73 -3.56 9.67 2.92
CA GLN A 73 -3.22 11.04 3.37
C GLN A 73 -3.28 11.21 4.89
N THR A 74 -3.62 10.17 5.65
CA THR A 74 -3.72 10.20 7.12
C THR A 74 -2.88 9.10 7.75
N LYS A 75 -2.47 9.30 9.02
CA LYS A 75 -1.73 8.27 9.80
C LYS A 75 -2.53 6.98 9.92
N GLU A 76 -3.83 7.11 10.16
CA GLU A 76 -4.76 6.00 10.28
C GLU A 76 -4.90 5.23 8.97
N GLY A 77 -5.02 5.94 7.84
CA GLY A 77 -5.10 5.34 6.50
C GLY A 77 -3.84 4.56 6.15
N LEU A 78 -2.65 5.16 6.39
CA LEU A 78 -1.35 4.53 6.15
C LEU A 78 -1.15 3.28 7.01
N SER A 79 -1.43 3.36 8.32
CA SER A 79 -1.32 2.21 9.23
C SER A 79 -2.31 1.11 8.86
N ALA A 80 -3.56 1.46 8.54
CA ALA A 80 -4.58 0.48 8.13
C ALA A 80 -4.21 -0.21 6.81
N ALA A 81 -3.73 0.53 5.81
CA ALA A 81 -3.32 -0.03 4.53
C ALA A 81 -2.14 -1.00 4.68
N ALA A 82 -1.13 -0.63 5.45
CA ALA A 82 0.03 -1.47 5.70
C ALA A 82 -0.35 -2.77 6.44
N GLN A 83 -1.24 -2.68 7.44
CA GLN A 83 -1.74 -3.83 8.15
C GLN A 83 -2.58 -4.76 7.26
N ASP A 84 -3.49 -4.20 6.46
CA ASP A 84 -4.37 -4.95 5.55
C ASP A 84 -3.55 -5.74 4.52
N LEU A 85 -2.56 -5.07 3.90
CA LEU A 85 -1.66 -5.69 2.94
C LEU A 85 -0.89 -6.86 3.56
N ALA A 86 -0.24 -6.65 4.71
CA ALA A 86 0.56 -7.68 5.35
C ALA A 86 -0.29 -8.88 5.82
N LEU A 87 -1.48 -8.62 6.38
CA LEU A 87 -2.41 -9.69 6.77
C LEU A 87 -2.96 -10.46 5.55
N SER A 88 -3.18 -9.77 4.43
CA SER A 88 -3.60 -10.43 3.19
C SER A 88 -2.49 -11.31 2.62
N ALA A 89 -1.25 -10.83 2.62
CA ALA A 89 -0.08 -11.63 2.22
C ALA A 89 0.13 -12.85 3.13
N ALA A 90 -0.04 -12.71 4.44
CA ALA A 90 0.08 -13.83 5.39
C ALA A 90 -0.95 -14.94 5.12
N LYS A 91 -2.19 -14.60 4.73
CA LYS A 91 -3.21 -15.59 4.32
C LYS A 91 -2.76 -16.41 3.12
N GLU A 92 -1.97 -15.83 2.22
CA GLU A 92 -1.37 -16.52 1.06
C GLU A 92 -0.03 -17.21 1.39
N GLN A 93 0.28 -17.40 2.68
CA GLN A 93 1.50 -18.05 3.17
C GLN A 93 2.79 -17.26 2.83
N VAL A 94 2.71 -15.95 2.66
CA VAL A 94 3.90 -15.09 2.61
C VAL A 94 4.46 -14.99 4.03
N LYS A 95 5.74 -15.32 4.20
CA LYS A 95 6.46 -15.30 5.48
C LYS A 95 7.38 -14.10 5.63
N TYR A 96 7.74 -13.47 4.51
CA TYR A 96 8.49 -12.22 4.48
C TYR A 96 7.96 -11.34 3.35
N LEU A 97 7.66 -10.08 3.68
CA LEU A 97 7.07 -9.10 2.75
C LEU A 97 7.85 -7.79 2.81
N GLU A 98 8.34 -7.30 1.66
CA GLU A 98 8.86 -5.94 1.53
C GLU A 98 7.81 -5.02 0.87
N VAL A 99 7.32 -4.06 1.65
CA VAL A 99 6.32 -3.08 1.20
C VAL A 99 7.02 -1.83 0.71
N ARG A 100 6.81 -1.48 -0.55
CA ARG A 100 7.39 -0.27 -1.16
C ARG A 100 6.34 0.80 -1.39
N PHE A 101 6.71 2.05 -1.18
CA PHE A 101 5.85 3.22 -1.41
C PHE A 101 6.68 4.49 -1.50
N ALA A 102 6.10 5.54 -2.07
CA ALA A 102 6.69 6.87 -2.17
C ALA A 102 6.04 7.81 -1.15
N PRO A 103 6.70 8.18 -0.03
CA PRO A 103 6.13 9.09 0.96
C PRO A 103 5.61 10.41 0.38
N ALA A 104 6.24 10.90 -0.69
CA ALA A 104 5.85 12.12 -1.37
C ALA A 104 4.36 12.16 -1.80
N PHE A 105 3.76 11.00 -2.06
CA PHE A 105 2.35 10.91 -2.43
C PHE A 105 1.38 10.93 -1.24
N SER A 106 1.88 10.91 -0.01
CA SER A 106 1.08 10.95 1.21
C SER A 106 1.26 12.26 2.00
N MET A 107 1.86 13.28 1.39
CA MET A 107 2.17 14.57 2.04
C MET A 107 1.16 15.68 1.72
N GLU A 108 0.14 15.43 0.94
CA GLU A 108 -0.81 16.46 0.47
C GLU A 108 -1.61 17.10 1.62
N GLN A 109 -1.86 16.35 2.69
CA GLN A 109 -2.54 16.84 3.89
C GLN A 109 -1.58 17.24 5.03
N GLY A 110 -0.29 17.42 4.73
CA GLY A 110 0.70 18.00 5.63
C GLY A 110 1.43 17.01 6.54
N LEU A 111 1.34 15.72 6.29
CA LEU A 111 2.17 14.74 6.99
C LEU A 111 3.65 14.92 6.62
N SER A 112 4.54 14.86 7.61
CA SER A 112 5.98 14.76 7.40
C SER A 112 6.38 13.34 6.94
N VAL A 113 7.55 13.22 6.33
CA VAL A 113 8.12 11.93 5.93
C VAL A 113 8.21 10.98 7.14
N ARG A 114 8.67 11.50 8.29
CA ARG A 114 8.75 10.72 9.53
C ARG A 114 7.39 10.16 9.95
N GLU A 115 6.34 10.98 9.98
CA GLU A 115 4.99 10.55 10.37
C GLU A 115 4.44 9.49 9.43
N ILE A 116 4.71 9.61 8.12
CA ILE A 116 4.32 8.63 7.12
C ILE A 116 5.03 7.29 7.39
N LEU A 117 6.35 7.30 7.58
CA LEU A 117 7.14 6.08 7.85
C LEU A 117 6.71 5.41 9.16
N GLU A 118 6.52 6.20 10.23
CA GLU A 118 6.03 5.70 11.53
C GLU A 118 4.66 5.03 11.40
N SER A 119 3.76 5.64 10.62
CA SER A 119 2.41 5.10 10.42
C SER A 119 2.41 3.78 9.64
N VAL A 120 3.19 3.70 8.57
CA VAL A 120 3.33 2.45 7.80
C VAL A 120 3.96 1.36 8.68
N ARG A 121 5.04 1.68 9.41
CA ARG A 121 5.70 0.73 10.33
C ARG A 121 4.75 0.25 11.43
N ASP A 122 3.93 1.13 11.98
CA ASP A 122 2.92 0.77 12.98
C ASP A 122 1.93 -0.25 12.43
N GLY A 123 1.43 -0.03 11.21
CA GLY A 123 0.54 -0.99 10.54
C GLY A 123 1.18 -2.35 10.29
N LEU A 124 2.44 -2.37 9.82
CA LEU A 124 3.20 -3.59 9.59
C LEU A 124 3.42 -4.37 10.89
N LYS A 125 3.83 -3.70 11.98
CA LYS A 125 3.98 -4.33 13.29
C LYS A 125 2.68 -4.93 13.82
N LYS A 126 1.56 -4.22 13.68
CA LYS A 126 0.25 -4.76 14.05
C LYS A 126 -0.12 -6.03 13.27
N ALA A 127 0.38 -6.18 12.04
CA ALA A 127 0.19 -7.41 11.27
C ALA A 127 1.09 -8.54 11.78
N GLU A 128 2.38 -8.25 12.08
CA GLU A 128 3.33 -9.22 12.65
C GLU A 128 2.86 -9.79 13.99
N GLU A 129 2.17 -8.97 14.82
CA GLU A 129 1.58 -9.42 16.07
C GLU A 129 0.38 -10.38 15.89
N LYS A 130 -0.27 -10.34 14.71
CA LYS A 130 -1.51 -11.10 14.43
C LYS A 130 -1.30 -12.30 13.53
N ALA A 131 -0.19 -12.34 12.79
CA ALA A 131 0.08 -13.38 11.80
C ALA A 131 1.57 -13.73 11.77
N ASP A 132 1.88 -14.94 11.34
CA ASP A 132 3.25 -15.42 11.15
C ASP A 132 3.84 -14.86 9.84
N ILE A 133 4.23 -13.59 9.88
CA ILE A 133 4.85 -12.84 8.79
C ILE A 133 5.88 -11.87 9.36
N LEU A 134 6.98 -11.67 8.66
CA LEU A 134 7.95 -10.60 8.90
C LEU A 134 7.85 -9.57 7.77
N THR A 135 8.07 -8.30 8.10
CA THR A 135 7.90 -7.22 7.13
C THR A 135 9.10 -6.27 7.06
N GLY A 136 9.34 -5.72 5.88
CA GLY A 136 10.29 -4.64 5.63
C GLY A 136 9.62 -3.50 4.87
N MET A 137 10.24 -2.30 4.90
CA MET A 137 9.80 -1.13 4.15
C MET A 137 10.86 -0.71 3.14
N ILE A 138 10.43 -0.35 1.92
CA ILE A 138 11.26 0.24 0.89
C ILE A 138 10.73 1.64 0.55
N VAL A 139 11.50 2.66 0.85
CA VAL A 139 11.17 4.05 0.49
C VAL A 139 11.59 4.31 -0.94
N CYS A 140 10.65 4.76 -1.77
CA CYS A 140 10.86 5.07 -3.18
C CYS A 140 10.85 6.57 -3.45
N THR A 141 11.59 6.99 -4.47
CA THR A 141 11.44 8.28 -5.12
C THR A 141 10.64 8.16 -6.40
N MET A 142 10.14 9.28 -6.91
CA MET A 142 9.34 9.34 -8.13
C MET A 142 10.03 10.19 -9.20
N ARG A 143 10.14 9.64 -10.42
CA ARG A 143 10.82 10.32 -11.55
C ARG A 143 10.11 11.59 -12.04
N ASN A 144 8.80 11.70 -11.79
CA ASN A 144 7.99 12.87 -12.15
C ASN A 144 8.07 14.01 -11.12
N LEU A 145 8.78 13.80 -10.00
CA LEU A 145 9.03 14.84 -9.01
C LEU A 145 10.41 15.46 -9.21
N GLU A 146 10.55 16.71 -8.80
CA GLU A 146 11.82 17.45 -8.84
C GLU A 146 12.92 16.71 -8.06
N THR A 147 14.13 16.68 -8.62
CA THR A 147 15.28 15.98 -8.02
C THR A 147 15.55 16.43 -6.59
N GLU A 148 15.50 17.75 -6.34
CA GLU A 148 15.74 18.37 -5.03
C GLU A 148 14.73 17.88 -3.99
N LYS A 149 13.46 17.78 -4.35
CA LYS A 149 12.40 17.27 -3.47
C LYS A 149 12.62 15.78 -3.14
N ASN A 150 12.97 14.97 -4.13
CA ASN A 150 13.32 13.57 -3.93
C ASN A 150 14.52 13.41 -2.98
N ILE A 151 15.58 14.21 -3.17
CA ILE A 151 16.78 14.16 -2.33
C ILE A 151 16.45 14.60 -0.88
N ALA A 152 15.66 15.66 -0.70
CA ALA A 152 15.26 16.15 0.62
C ALA A 152 14.46 15.05 1.37
N MET A 153 13.47 14.44 0.72
CA MET A 153 12.69 13.34 1.26
C MET A 153 13.56 12.15 1.67
N LEU A 154 14.51 11.74 0.80
CA LEU A 154 15.41 10.61 1.12
C LEU A 154 16.36 10.92 2.29
N LYS A 155 16.83 12.16 2.43
CA LYS A 155 17.65 12.56 3.58
C LYS A 155 16.85 12.44 4.87
N GLU A 156 15.61 12.91 4.89
CA GLU A 156 14.71 12.78 6.05
C GLU A 156 14.38 11.31 6.35
N ALA A 157 14.07 10.53 5.31
CA ALA A 157 13.80 9.10 5.47
C ALA A 157 15.00 8.31 6.02
N ARG A 158 16.23 8.69 5.67
CA ARG A 158 17.45 8.02 6.16
C ARG A 158 17.71 8.27 7.65
N GLU A 159 17.22 9.37 8.19
CA GLU A 159 17.37 9.71 9.62
C GLU A 159 16.38 8.96 10.52
N TYR A 160 15.40 8.28 9.90
CA TYR A 160 14.42 7.44 10.56
C TYR A 160 14.94 6.04 10.84
#